data_fc20f1a032cfe75d71b8c9a33b4be720
#
_entry.id   fc20f1a032cfe75d71b8c9a33b4be720
#
_cell.length_a   1.000
_cell.length_b   1.000
_cell.length_c   1.000
_cell.angle_alpha   90.00
_cell.angle_beta   90.00
_cell.angle_gamma   90.00
#
_symmetry.space_group_name_H-M   'P 1'
#
loop_
_entity.id
_entity.type
_entity.pdbx_description
1 polymer ?
#
loop_
_entity_poly.entity_id
_entity_poly.type
_entity_poly.pdbx_seq_one_letter_code
_entity_poly.pdbx_strand_id
1 'polypeptide(L)'
;EIFLRGCSSCHGLNAEGGSIAPSLIGVGAASVDFQVATGRMPMADMSQQAMRKDPVYNDEEVAALAAYVSSLAPGPEIPTEDMLNYERDGEVAEGGELFRTNCAMCHNFAGQGGALTQGKYAPSVMGVEPVHIYEAMITGPQSMPVFSDKTLTPKEKLSIIKWIKAAEKEPQLGGVS
;
A
#
# COMPACT_ATOMS: atom_id res chain seq x y z
N GLU A 1 -0.83 23.61 5.30
CA GLU A 1 -2.26 23.92 5.48
C GLU A 1 -3.15 22.69 5.37
N ILE A 2 -3.02 21.84 4.34
CA ILE A 2 -3.86 20.64 4.10
C ILE A 2 -3.80 19.70 5.32
N PHE A 3 -2.59 19.39 5.79
CA PHE A 3 -2.37 18.56 6.99
C PHE A 3 -3.11 19.08 8.22
N LEU A 4 -3.03 20.36 8.49
CA LEU A 4 -3.68 20.98 9.66
C LEU A 4 -5.22 20.88 9.60
N ARG A 5 -5.81 20.93 8.41
CA ARG A 5 -7.25 20.84 8.22
C ARG A 5 -7.79 19.41 8.25
N GLY A 6 -7.04 18.47 7.71
CA GLY A 6 -7.53 17.11 7.45
C GLY A 6 -6.91 16.01 8.31
N CYS A 7 -5.77 16.23 8.93
CA CYS A 7 -4.98 15.18 9.57
C CYS A 7 -4.67 15.45 11.03
N SER A 8 -4.44 16.73 11.40
CA SER A 8 -3.93 17.09 12.72
C SER A 8 -4.84 16.75 13.88
N SER A 9 -6.16 16.70 13.66
CA SER A 9 -7.13 16.33 14.71
C SER A 9 -6.91 14.92 15.28
N CYS A 10 -6.37 14.01 14.46
CA CYS A 10 -6.05 12.65 14.86
C CYS A 10 -4.56 12.45 15.09
N HIS A 11 -3.72 12.97 14.19
CA HIS A 11 -2.27 12.73 14.20
C HIS A 11 -1.44 13.76 14.96
N GLY A 12 -2.08 14.75 15.62
CA GLY A 12 -1.40 15.83 16.34
C GLY A 12 -1.00 16.99 15.42
N LEU A 13 -0.78 18.16 16.01
CA LEU A 13 -0.45 19.39 15.26
C LEU A 13 0.90 19.32 14.53
N ASN A 14 1.84 18.55 15.09
CA ASN A 14 3.17 18.32 14.54
C ASN A 14 3.35 16.89 14.02
N ALA A 15 2.25 16.19 13.71
CA ALA A 15 2.24 14.79 13.27
C ALA A 15 2.84 13.80 14.30
N GLU A 16 2.91 14.18 15.56
CA GLU A 16 3.46 13.38 16.66
C GLU A 16 2.60 12.16 17.05
N GLY A 17 1.36 12.12 16.58
CA GLY A 17 0.40 11.10 16.96
C GLY A 17 -0.23 11.33 18.33
N GLY A 18 -0.98 10.34 18.80
CA GLY A 18 -1.64 10.38 20.10
C GLY A 18 -2.41 9.10 20.42
N SER A 19 -3.42 9.20 21.24
CA SER A 19 -4.26 8.06 21.63
C SER A 19 -5.20 7.58 20.51
N ILE A 20 -5.46 8.43 19.51
CA ILE A 20 -6.41 8.18 18.43
C ILE A 20 -5.69 7.63 17.19
N ALA A 21 -4.52 8.20 16.85
CA ALA A 21 -3.79 7.84 15.64
C ALA A 21 -2.28 7.80 15.90
N PRO A 22 -1.52 7.00 15.14
CA PRO A 22 -0.08 6.88 15.32
C PRO A 22 0.66 8.16 14.91
N SER A 23 1.91 8.29 15.37
CA SER A 23 2.85 9.28 14.84
C SER A 23 3.10 9.04 13.35
N LEU A 24 3.23 10.14 12.61
CA LEU A 24 3.63 10.11 11.20
C LEU A 24 5.13 10.46 11.01
N ILE A 25 5.85 10.71 12.10
CA ILE A 25 7.28 10.99 12.04
C ILE A 25 8.05 9.74 11.64
N GLY A 26 8.71 9.79 10.50
CA GLY A 26 9.50 8.67 9.97
C GLY A 26 8.71 7.62 9.18
N VAL A 27 7.40 7.81 8.94
CA VAL A 27 6.62 6.85 8.13
C VAL A 27 6.95 6.93 6.63
N GLY A 28 7.53 8.05 6.18
CA GLY A 28 7.98 8.28 4.82
C GLY A 28 6.88 8.68 3.83
N ALA A 29 7.32 9.18 2.68
CA ALA A 29 6.45 9.64 1.60
C ALA A 29 5.56 8.52 1.04
N ALA A 30 6.12 7.32 0.84
CA ALA A 30 5.40 6.16 0.31
C ALA A 30 4.20 5.74 1.17
N SER A 31 4.32 5.84 2.51
CA SER A 31 3.18 5.55 3.40
C SER A 31 2.05 6.54 3.21
N VAL A 32 2.39 7.83 3.05
CA VAL A 32 1.39 8.88 2.86
C VAL A 32 0.71 8.73 1.51
N ASP A 33 1.48 8.55 0.45
CA ASP A 33 0.94 8.34 -0.90
C ASP A 33 -0.02 7.16 -0.90
N PHE A 34 0.43 5.99 -0.45
CA PHE A 34 -0.42 4.80 -0.35
C PHE A 34 -1.72 5.05 0.41
N GLN A 35 -1.65 5.63 1.60
CA GLN A 35 -2.83 5.79 2.46
C GLN A 35 -3.80 6.85 1.91
N VAL A 36 -3.31 7.95 1.38
CA VAL A 36 -4.13 9.08 0.94
C VAL A 36 -4.61 8.90 -0.49
N ALA A 37 -3.74 8.50 -1.42
CA ALA A 37 -4.10 8.27 -2.82
C ALA A 37 -5.07 7.08 -3.00
N THR A 38 -5.05 6.11 -2.09
CA THR A 38 -6.03 5.00 -2.11
C THR A 38 -7.27 5.29 -1.29
N GLY A 39 -7.44 6.51 -0.79
CA GLY A 39 -8.60 6.96 -0.02
C GLY A 39 -8.73 6.36 1.39
N ARG A 40 -7.75 5.58 1.86
CA ARG A 40 -7.77 5.02 3.21
C ARG A 40 -7.72 6.10 4.28
N MET A 41 -6.98 7.17 4.02
CA MET A 41 -6.91 8.36 4.86
C MET A 41 -7.47 9.58 4.10
N PRO A 42 -8.17 10.48 4.79
CA PRO A 42 -8.63 10.38 6.18
C PRO A 42 -9.64 9.24 6.39
N MET A 43 -9.62 8.59 7.56
CA MET A 43 -10.63 7.58 7.87
C MET A 43 -12.03 8.19 7.96
N ALA A 44 -13.04 7.46 7.50
CA ALA A 44 -14.44 7.89 7.57
C ALA A 44 -15.02 7.73 8.99
N ASP A 45 -14.50 6.75 9.73
CA ASP A 45 -14.89 6.42 11.10
C ASP A 45 -13.70 5.84 11.88
N MET A 46 -13.87 5.62 13.17
CA MET A 46 -12.86 5.03 14.07
C MET A 46 -12.88 3.49 14.02
N SER A 47 -12.92 2.92 12.82
CA SER A 47 -12.88 1.47 12.63
C SER A 47 -11.48 0.89 12.87
N GLN A 48 -11.43 -0.44 13.03
CA GLN A 48 -10.16 -1.15 13.26
C GLN A 48 -9.26 -1.22 12.01
N GLN A 49 -9.81 -0.90 10.85
CA GLN A 49 -9.12 -0.98 9.57
C GLN A 49 -9.52 0.16 8.65
N ALA A 50 -8.52 0.86 8.10
CA ALA A 50 -8.76 1.90 7.10
C ALA A 50 -9.09 1.26 5.75
N MET A 51 -10.36 1.38 5.36
CA MET A 51 -10.88 0.82 4.12
C MET A 51 -10.48 1.66 2.91
N ARG A 52 -10.19 1.01 1.78
CA ARG A 52 -10.06 1.72 0.50
C ARG A 52 -11.40 2.37 0.13
N LYS A 53 -11.35 3.62 -0.26
CA LYS A 53 -12.49 4.41 -0.76
C LYS A 53 -11.99 5.42 -1.80
N ASP A 54 -12.90 6.19 -2.36
CA ASP A 54 -12.51 7.27 -3.27
C ASP A 54 -11.62 8.29 -2.54
N PRO A 55 -10.50 8.70 -3.14
CA PRO A 55 -9.61 9.70 -2.56
C PRO A 55 -10.33 11.03 -2.29
N VAL A 56 -10.03 11.63 -1.14
CA VAL A 56 -10.55 12.95 -0.75
C VAL A 56 -9.72 14.06 -1.36
N TYR A 57 -8.45 13.81 -1.60
CA TYR A 57 -7.44 14.74 -2.10
C TYR A 57 -7.04 14.39 -3.53
N ASN A 58 -6.73 15.43 -4.32
CA ASN A 58 -6.16 15.24 -5.65
C ASN A 58 -4.66 14.95 -5.58
N ASP A 59 -4.04 14.60 -6.72
CA ASP A 59 -2.64 14.18 -6.77
C ASP A 59 -1.66 15.24 -6.28
N GLU A 60 -1.93 16.53 -6.53
CA GLU A 60 -1.08 17.64 -6.05
C GLU A 60 -1.15 17.78 -4.52
N GLU A 61 -2.33 17.60 -3.95
CA GLU A 61 -2.55 17.62 -2.50
C GLU A 61 -1.92 16.41 -1.82
N VAL A 62 -2.02 15.23 -2.43
CA VAL A 62 -1.35 14.00 -1.97
C VAL A 62 0.17 14.19 -1.97
N ALA A 63 0.74 14.69 -3.06
CA ALA A 63 2.16 14.97 -3.16
C ALA A 63 2.63 16.00 -2.12
N ALA A 64 1.83 17.05 -1.87
CA ALA A 64 2.15 18.04 -0.85
C ALA A 64 2.11 17.45 0.57
N LEU A 65 1.17 16.56 0.87
CA LEU A 65 1.10 15.83 2.15
C LEU A 65 2.29 14.88 2.32
N ALA A 66 2.62 14.12 1.27
CA ALA A 66 3.78 13.23 1.27
C ALA A 66 5.10 13.99 1.49
N ALA A 67 5.29 15.11 0.79
CA ALA A 67 6.47 15.97 0.98
C ALA A 67 6.54 16.55 2.40
N TYR A 68 5.42 16.99 2.96
CA TYR A 68 5.38 17.50 4.33
C TYR A 68 5.81 16.42 5.33
N VAL A 69 5.21 15.25 5.28
CA VAL A 69 5.51 14.16 6.23
C VAL A 69 6.95 13.66 6.05
N SER A 70 7.43 13.53 4.82
CA SER A 70 8.83 13.17 4.54
C SER A 70 9.83 14.17 5.11
N SER A 71 9.46 15.47 5.18
CA SER A 71 10.31 16.52 5.77
C SER A 71 10.46 16.40 7.29
N LEU A 72 9.60 15.65 7.97
CA LEU A 72 9.65 15.51 9.44
C LEU A 72 10.75 14.53 9.89
N ALA A 73 10.95 13.44 9.15
CA ALA A 73 12.04 12.50 9.37
C ALA A 73 12.19 11.56 8.16
N PRO A 74 13.37 10.96 7.93
CA PRO A 74 13.57 9.98 6.86
C PRO A 74 12.66 8.77 7.00
N GLY A 75 12.17 8.26 5.87
CA GLY A 75 11.33 7.06 5.77
C GLY A 75 11.29 6.54 4.34
N PRO A 76 10.49 5.51 4.04
CA PRO A 76 10.36 4.98 2.69
C PRO A 76 9.90 6.05 1.69
N GLU A 77 10.63 6.16 0.59
CA GLU A 77 10.34 7.10 -0.48
C GLU A 77 9.35 6.49 -1.49
N ILE A 78 8.59 7.33 -2.19
CA ILE A 78 7.75 6.90 -3.31
C ILE A 78 8.65 6.35 -4.41
N PRO A 79 8.41 5.12 -4.90
CA PRO A 79 9.23 4.56 -5.96
C PRO A 79 9.09 5.36 -7.26
N THR A 80 10.21 5.59 -7.94
CA THR A 80 10.21 6.29 -9.24
C THR A 80 9.62 5.41 -10.35
N GLU A 81 9.19 6.00 -11.45
CA GLU A 81 8.72 5.27 -12.64
C GLU A 81 9.74 4.25 -13.16
N ASP A 82 11.02 4.60 -13.16
CA ASP A 82 12.09 3.67 -13.59
C ASP A 82 12.23 2.48 -12.62
N MET A 83 12.10 2.72 -11.32
CA MET A 83 12.07 1.65 -10.30
C MET A 83 10.85 0.74 -10.43
N LEU A 84 9.74 1.24 -10.97
CA LEU A 84 8.49 0.50 -11.15
C LEU A 84 8.38 -0.20 -12.51
N ASN A 85 9.46 -0.29 -13.28
CA ASN A 85 9.41 -0.92 -14.60
C ASN A 85 9.36 -2.45 -14.49
N TYR A 86 8.23 -2.95 -13.96
CA TYR A 86 7.99 -4.38 -13.78
C TYR A 86 7.93 -5.17 -15.11
N GLU A 87 7.57 -4.53 -16.21
CA GLU A 87 7.56 -5.16 -17.53
C GLU A 87 8.99 -5.50 -17.99
N ARG A 88 9.96 -4.62 -17.74
CA ARG A 88 11.38 -4.83 -18.05
C ARG A 88 12.05 -5.78 -17.07
N ASP A 89 11.85 -5.55 -15.76
CA ASP A 89 12.71 -6.10 -14.71
C ASP A 89 12.07 -7.26 -13.94
N GLY A 90 10.76 -7.45 -14.05
CA GLY A 90 10.04 -8.53 -13.38
C GLY A 90 9.93 -9.82 -14.23
N GLU A 91 9.71 -10.95 -13.55
CA GLU A 91 9.50 -12.26 -14.17
C GLU A 91 8.19 -12.87 -13.64
N VAL A 92 7.25 -13.22 -14.55
CA VAL A 92 5.90 -13.69 -14.17
C VAL A 92 5.95 -14.99 -13.36
N ALA A 93 6.77 -15.97 -13.78
CA ALA A 93 6.86 -17.25 -13.10
C ALA A 93 7.40 -17.12 -11.67
N GLU A 94 8.49 -16.36 -11.50
CA GLU A 94 9.08 -16.02 -10.21
C GLU A 94 8.08 -15.27 -9.34
N GLY A 95 7.40 -14.27 -9.91
CA GLY A 95 6.38 -13.49 -9.20
C GLY A 95 5.24 -14.34 -8.66
N GLY A 96 4.79 -15.35 -9.44
CA GLY A 96 3.77 -16.29 -9.00
C GLY A 96 4.23 -17.18 -7.85
N GLU A 97 5.48 -17.65 -7.86
CA GLU A 97 6.05 -18.41 -6.75
C GLU A 97 6.18 -17.57 -5.47
N LEU A 98 6.71 -16.36 -5.61
CA LEU A 98 6.88 -15.40 -4.52
C LEU A 98 5.53 -14.97 -3.92
N PHE A 99 4.51 -14.75 -4.77
CA PHE A 99 3.17 -14.41 -4.31
C PHE A 99 2.56 -15.55 -3.50
N ARG A 100 2.63 -16.79 -3.98
CA ARG A 100 2.13 -17.96 -3.24
C ARG A 100 2.81 -18.15 -1.90
N THR A 101 4.10 -17.87 -1.83
CA THR A 101 4.90 -18.07 -0.62
C THR A 101 4.71 -16.97 0.41
N ASN A 102 4.58 -15.72 -0.03
CA ASN A 102 4.61 -14.54 0.86
C ASN A 102 3.26 -13.83 1.01
N CYS A 103 2.35 -13.94 0.05
CA CYS A 103 1.16 -13.10 -0.04
C CYS A 103 -0.15 -13.90 0.04
N ALA A 104 -0.20 -15.09 -0.55
CA ALA A 104 -1.43 -15.86 -0.72
C ALA A 104 -2.10 -16.27 0.59
N MET A 105 -1.34 -16.42 1.67
CA MET A 105 -1.90 -16.75 3.00
C MET A 105 -2.91 -15.68 3.47
N CYS A 106 -2.68 -14.41 3.14
CA CYS A 106 -3.57 -13.31 3.49
C CYS A 106 -4.44 -12.88 2.30
N HIS A 107 -3.86 -12.74 1.12
CA HIS A 107 -4.52 -12.19 -0.07
C HIS A 107 -5.22 -13.23 -0.94
N ASN A 108 -5.28 -14.51 -0.53
CA ASN A 108 -5.78 -15.64 -1.33
C ASN A 108 -4.83 -15.97 -2.50
N PHE A 109 -4.86 -17.22 -2.96
CA PHE A 109 -3.97 -17.67 -4.04
C PHE A 109 -4.23 -16.97 -5.37
N ALA A 110 -5.45 -16.48 -5.59
CA ALA A 110 -5.86 -15.70 -6.76
C ALA A 110 -5.81 -14.17 -6.53
N GLY A 111 -5.27 -13.70 -5.39
CA GLY A 111 -5.16 -12.27 -5.10
C GLY A 111 -6.47 -11.55 -4.80
N GLN A 112 -7.55 -12.29 -4.57
CA GLN A 112 -8.90 -11.71 -4.34
C GLN A 112 -9.10 -11.15 -2.92
N GLY A 113 -8.10 -11.29 -2.05
CA GLY A 113 -8.22 -10.93 -0.66
C GLY A 113 -8.78 -12.07 0.20
N GLY A 114 -8.82 -11.86 1.50
CA GLY A 114 -9.26 -12.87 2.45
C GLY A 114 -9.48 -12.35 3.85
N ALA A 115 -10.26 -13.10 4.63
CA ALA A 115 -10.51 -12.79 6.03
C ALA A 115 -9.25 -13.02 6.88
N LEU A 116 -8.99 -12.09 7.78
CA LEU A 116 -7.95 -12.17 8.80
C LEU A 116 -8.59 -12.30 10.19
N THR A 117 -7.75 -12.43 11.20
CA THR A 117 -8.19 -12.47 12.60
C THR A 117 -8.82 -11.15 13.04
N GLN A 118 -9.65 -11.20 14.08
CA GLN A 118 -10.26 -10.03 14.74
C GLN A 118 -11.13 -9.16 13.80
N GLY A 119 -11.81 -9.78 12.84
CA GLY A 119 -12.69 -9.05 11.91
C GLY A 119 -12.00 -8.20 10.87
N LYS A 120 -10.68 -8.30 10.75
CA LYS A 120 -9.89 -7.68 9.68
C LYS A 120 -9.93 -8.53 8.42
N TYR A 121 -9.51 -7.95 7.29
CA TYR A 121 -9.33 -8.69 6.05
C TYR A 121 -8.17 -8.11 5.23
N ALA A 122 -7.53 -8.96 4.44
CA ALA A 122 -6.59 -8.52 3.43
C ALA A 122 -7.37 -8.15 2.15
N PRO A 123 -7.17 -6.95 1.59
CA PRO A 123 -7.90 -6.52 0.40
C PRO A 123 -7.49 -7.32 -0.83
N SER A 124 -8.35 -7.30 -1.87
CA SER A 124 -7.93 -7.75 -3.21
C SER A 124 -6.73 -6.91 -3.68
N VAL A 125 -5.76 -7.58 -4.29
CA VAL A 125 -4.62 -6.94 -4.97
C VAL A 125 -4.91 -6.70 -6.46
N MET A 126 -6.04 -7.20 -6.96
CA MET A 126 -6.45 -7.03 -8.35
C MET A 126 -6.97 -5.60 -8.58
N GLY A 127 -6.65 -5.02 -9.72
CA GLY A 127 -7.03 -3.64 -10.06
C GLY A 127 -6.31 -2.57 -9.23
N VAL A 128 -5.22 -2.91 -8.56
CA VAL A 128 -4.41 -1.96 -7.78
C VAL A 128 -3.26 -1.46 -8.64
N GLU A 129 -3.00 -0.16 -8.62
CA GLU A 129 -1.89 0.44 -9.36
C GLU A 129 -0.53 -0.13 -8.90
N PRO A 130 0.42 -0.37 -9.82
CA PRO A 130 1.74 -0.91 -9.50
C PRO A 130 2.47 -0.17 -8.40
N VAL A 131 2.41 1.16 -8.39
CA VAL A 131 3.02 2.00 -7.35
C VAL A 131 2.47 1.65 -5.97
N HIS A 132 1.16 1.55 -5.82
CA HIS A 132 0.53 1.24 -4.54
C HIS A 132 0.79 -0.21 -4.08
N ILE A 133 0.97 -1.17 -5.00
CA ILE A 133 1.40 -2.53 -4.64
C ILE A 133 2.83 -2.49 -4.08
N TYR A 134 3.73 -1.77 -4.74
CA TYR A 134 5.12 -1.63 -4.29
C TYR A 134 5.19 -0.93 -2.92
N GLU A 135 4.50 0.19 -2.78
CA GLU A 135 4.41 0.96 -1.53
C GLU A 135 3.87 0.12 -0.37
N ALA A 136 2.82 -0.68 -0.61
CA ALA A 136 2.29 -1.59 0.40
C ALA A 136 3.35 -2.59 0.88
N MET A 137 4.16 -3.12 -0.02
CA MET A 137 5.25 -4.05 0.35
C MET A 137 6.33 -3.38 1.19
N ILE A 138 6.73 -2.15 0.87
CA ILE A 138 7.82 -1.46 1.58
C ILE A 138 7.37 -0.75 2.87
N THR A 139 6.08 -0.46 3.01
CA THR A 139 5.55 0.27 4.18
C THR A 139 4.79 -0.61 5.16
N GLY A 140 4.26 -1.75 4.72
CA GLY A 140 3.51 -2.69 5.57
C GLY A 140 2.26 -2.05 6.20
N PRO A 141 1.26 -1.62 5.41
CA PRO A 141 0.08 -0.94 5.95
C PRO A 141 -0.72 -1.87 6.87
N GLN A 142 -1.13 -1.34 8.00
CA GLN A 142 -1.98 -2.00 9.00
C GLN A 142 -1.40 -3.33 9.51
N SER A 143 -1.97 -4.47 9.13
CA SER A 143 -1.49 -5.80 9.55
C SER A 143 -0.58 -6.49 8.52
N MET A 144 -0.30 -5.83 7.41
CA MET A 144 0.63 -6.34 6.39
C MET A 144 2.08 -6.20 6.90
N PRO A 145 2.93 -7.23 6.78
CA PRO A 145 4.34 -7.10 7.14
C PRO A 145 5.08 -6.18 6.15
N VAL A 146 6.16 -5.56 6.63
CA VAL A 146 7.11 -4.84 5.76
C VAL A 146 8.01 -5.86 5.07
N PHE A 147 8.06 -5.82 3.74
CA PHE A 147 8.98 -6.60 2.93
C PHE A 147 10.20 -5.74 2.56
N SER A 148 11.19 -5.71 3.45
CA SER A 148 12.45 -5.02 3.19
C SER A 148 13.21 -5.65 2.01
N ASP A 149 14.20 -4.96 1.46
CA ASP A 149 15.03 -5.48 0.37
C ASP A 149 15.88 -6.70 0.77
N LYS A 150 15.98 -6.97 2.05
CA LYS A 150 16.59 -8.22 2.58
C LYS A 150 15.62 -9.40 2.53
N THR A 151 14.31 -9.13 2.57
CA THR A 151 13.26 -10.17 2.53
C THR A 151 12.81 -10.43 1.11
N LEU A 152 12.55 -9.39 0.36
CA LEU A 152 12.22 -9.40 -1.06
C LEU A 152 13.03 -8.28 -1.73
N THR A 153 13.92 -8.64 -2.62
CA THR A 153 14.69 -7.65 -3.40
C THR A 153 13.77 -6.77 -4.24
N PRO A 154 14.21 -5.59 -4.70
CA PRO A 154 13.41 -4.77 -5.61
C PRO A 154 12.94 -5.53 -6.84
N LYS A 155 13.78 -6.37 -7.44
CA LYS A 155 13.42 -7.21 -8.60
C LYS A 155 12.32 -8.22 -8.27
N GLU A 156 12.40 -8.90 -7.13
CA GLU A 156 11.37 -9.84 -6.69
C GLU A 156 10.01 -9.15 -6.44
N LYS A 157 10.02 -7.93 -5.88
CA LYS A 157 8.80 -7.11 -5.76
C LYS A 157 8.19 -6.79 -7.12
N LEU A 158 9.02 -6.45 -8.12
CA LEU A 158 8.58 -6.22 -9.49
C LEU A 158 8.05 -7.49 -10.16
N SER A 159 8.65 -8.65 -9.88
CA SER A 159 8.16 -9.95 -10.35
C SER A 159 6.77 -10.25 -9.79
N ILE A 160 6.53 -9.97 -8.50
CA ILE A 160 5.20 -10.08 -7.89
C ILE A 160 4.19 -9.17 -8.59
N ILE A 161 4.54 -7.90 -8.82
CA ILE A 161 3.67 -6.95 -9.53
C ILE A 161 3.36 -7.45 -10.94
N LYS A 162 4.37 -7.91 -11.67
CA LYS A 162 4.19 -8.45 -13.03
C LYS A 162 3.26 -9.63 -13.06
N TRP A 163 3.38 -10.56 -12.10
CA TRP A 163 2.47 -11.68 -11.97
C TRP A 163 1.03 -11.22 -11.69
N ILE A 164 0.81 -10.27 -10.76
CA ILE A 164 -0.51 -9.72 -10.46
C ILE A 164 -1.12 -9.12 -11.73
N LYS A 165 -0.37 -8.30 -12.45
CA LYS A 165 -0.82 -7.66 -13.70
C LYS A 165 -1.05 -8.64 -14.84
N ALA A 166 -0.35 -9.76 -14.88
CA ALA A 166 -0.61 -10.85 -15.81
C ALA A 166 -1.90 -11.59 -15.42
N ALA A 167 -2.08 -11.92 -14.14
CA ALA A 167 -3.27 -12.59 -13.64
C ALA A 167 -4.56 -11.77 -13.86
N GLU A 168 -4.49 -10.44 -13.81
CA GLU A 168 -5.63 -9.55 -14.13
C GLU A 168 -6.11 -9.68 -15.58
N LYS A 169 -5.22 -10.04 -16.50
CA LYS A 169 -5.54 -10.19 -17.94
C LYS A 169 -6.09 -11.56 -18.29
N GLU A 170 -5.92 -12.56 -17.43
CA GLU A 170 -6.41 -13.90 -17.67
C GLU A 170 -7.93 -14.00 -17.51
N PRO A 171 -8.65 -14.64 -18.43
CA PRO A 171 -10.08 -14.83 -18.30
C PRO A 171 -10.40 -15.70 -17.10
N GLN A 172 -11.35 -15.29 -16.29
CA GLN A 172 -11.86 -16.05 -15.14
C GLN A 172 -12.71 -17.24 -15.66
N LEU A 173 -12.05 -18.34 -16.01
CA LEU A 173 -12.71 -19.55 -16.47
C LEU A 173 -13.24 -20.37 -15.29
N GLY A 174 -14.40 -19.99 -14.75
CA GLY A 174 -15.17 -20.82 -13.84
C GLY A 174 -14.98 -20.58 -12.35
N GLY A 175 -14.56 -19.40 -11.95
CA GLY A 175 -14.65 -18.96 -10.55
C GLY A 175 -16.08 -18.54 -10.23
N VAL A 176 -16.64 -19.01 -9.10
CA VAL A 176 -17.87 -18.42 -8.54
C VAL A 176 -17.53 -17.02 -8.07
N SER A 177 -18.20 -16.02 -8.67
CA SER A 177 -18.11 -14.62 -8.24
C SER A 177 -18.81 -14.44 -6.89
#